data_6a185eaf37143524ce7744c4fc45a3ce
#
_entry.id   6a185eaf37143524ce7744c4fc45a3ce
#
_cell.length_a   1.000
_cell.length_b   1.000
_cell.length_c   1.000
_cell.angle_alpha   90.00
_cell.angle_beta   90.00
_cell.angle_gamma   90.00
#
_symmetry.space_group_name_H-M   'P 1'
#
loop_
_entity.id
_entity.type
_entity.pdbx_description
1 polymer ?
#
loop_
_entity_poly.entity_id
_entity_poly.type
_entity_poly.pdbx_seq_one_letter_code
_entity_poly.pdbx_strand_id
1 'polypeptide(L)'
;MKHHLPPLDGLKVFESAARNLSFSRAAEELCLSKGAVSHQIRKLEEFVQASLFRRAVRQVFLTDAGKLLLESTQSVFLELGKAFTQFKGEARVFDVSVAATTYVASRWLSPRIASFSEQHPDVAVSFQHSVNSADFNLQDVDIAMRWCQCQCQHQRGRLLEIPMPLFPACSPHLFRRLSPSTGWPIAADALLGAPWNKVPLLCEDRALDLWQLWLKPNSQALVNPRRVIGDANVRVQAAIDGQGLIMDDALLKYELDNGLLITPFAGQLSGYGYELLSPVGRSSNRKAQALRDWLVKTARAD
;
A
#
# COMPACT_ATOMS: atom_id res chain seq x y z
N MET A 1 -16.22 13.01 22.37
CA MET A 1 -16.94 13.68 21.28
C MET A 1 -18.23 12.94 21.01
N LYS A 2 -19.41 13.58 21.05
CA LYS A 2 -20.65 12.96 20.56
C LYS A 2 -20.60 12.94 19.05
N HIS A 3 -20.37 11.77 18.45
CA HIS A 3 -20.45 11.61 17.01
C HIS A 3 -21.91 11.80 16.58
N HIS A 4 -22.16 12.82 15.79
CA HIS A 4 -23.49 13.09 15.24
C HIS A 4 -23.68 12.22 13.97
N LEU A 5 -23.87 10.91 14.20
CA LEU A 5 -24.12 9.94 13.16
C LEU A 5 -25.62 9.77 12.92
N PRO A 6 -26.03 9.52 11.68
CA PRO A 6 -27.40 9.13 11.40
C PRO A 6 -27.71 7.75 12.01
N PRO A 7 -28.99 7.38 12.16
CA PRO A 7 -29.34 6.02 12.56
C PRO A 7 -28.73 4.97 11.63
N LEU A 8 -28.05 3.96 12.21
CA LEU A 8 -27.37 2.90 11.44
C LEU A 8 -28.29 2.15 10.50
N ASP A 9 -29.55 1.97 10.87
CA ASP A 9 -30.57 1.37 10.01
C ASP A 9 -30.79 2.16 8.72
N GLY A 10 -30.76 3.52 8.80
CA GLY A 10 -30.82 4.38 7.64
C GLY A 10 -29.65 4.18 6.68
N LEU A 11 -28.43 4.04 7.21
CA LEU A 11 -27.23 3.76 6.41
C LEU A 11 -27.26 2.36 5.80
N LYS A 12 -27.75 1.35 6.53
CA LYS A 12 -27.92 -0.02 6.02
C LYS A 12 -28.91 -0.08 4.86
N VAL A 13 -30.03 0.60 5.00
CA VAL A 13 -31.06 0.71 3.96
C VAL A 13 -30.53 1.47 2.74
N PHE A 14 -29.79 2.54 2.98
CA PHE A 14 -29.14 3.32 1.92
C PHE A 14 -28.13 2.48 1.14
N GLU A 15 -27.22 1.76 1.81
CA GLU A 15 -26.19 0.90 1.17
C GLU A 15 -26.86 -0.13 0.25
N SER A 16 -27.86 -0.87 0.75
CA SER A 16 -28.58 -1.87 -0.03
C SER A 16 -29.30 -1.25 -1.23
N ALA A 17 -29.97 -0.10 -1.04
CA ALA A 17 -30.67 0.60 -2.13
C ALA A 17 -29.70 1.15 -3.18
N ALA A 18 -28.55 1.63 -2.76
CA ALA A 18 -27.51 2.21 -3.62
C ALA A 18 -26.81 1.13 -4.46
N ARG A 19 -26.43 0.02 -3.84
CA ARG A 19 -25.80 -1.11 -4.50
C ARG A 19 -26.71 -1.78 -5.52
N ASN A 20 -28.00 -1.94 -5.19
CA ASN A 20 -29.00 -2.54 -6.08
C ASN A 20 -29.58 -1.55 -7.10
N LEU A 21 -29.36 -0.24 -6.96
CA LEU A 21 -30.04 0.84 -7.70
C LEU A 21 -31.58 0.63 -7.77
N SER A 22 -32.14 0.05 -6.69
CA SER A 22 -33.55 -0.38 -6.63
C SER A 22 -34.05 -0.42 -5.19
N PHE A 23 -35.07 0.37 -4.90
CA PHE A 23 -35.74 0.34 -3.58
C PHE A 23 -36.56 -0.94 -3.36
N SER A 24 -37.03 -1.57 -4.42
CA SER A 24 -37.75 -2.85 -4.31
C SER A 24 -36.81 -3.99 -3.95
N ARG A 25 -35.65 -4.10 -4.63
CA ARG A 25 -34.62 -5.11 -4.30
C ARG A 25 -34.04 -4.90 -2.90
N ALA A 26 -33.81 -3.67 -2.50
CA ALA A 26 -33.37 -3.37 -1.13
C ALA A 26 -34.43 -3.77 -0.08
N ALA A 27 -35.72 -3.59 -0.38
CA ALA A 27 -36.80 -4.01 0.48
C ALA A 27 -36.82 -5.55 0.64
N GLU A 28 -36.68 -6.29 -0.46
CA GLU A 28 -36.59 -7.75 -0.45
C GLU A 28 -35.38 -8.23 0.35
N GLU A 29 -34.18 -7.68 0.07
CA GLU A 29 -32.94 -8.05 0.75
C GLU A 29 -32.98 -7.82 2.26
N LEU A 30 -33.60 -6.72 2.69
CA LEU A 30 -33.66 -6.33 4.11
C LEU A 30 -34.95 -6.79 4.82
N CYS A 31 -35.80 -7.56 4.15
CA CYS A 31 -37.11 -7.99 4.68
C CYS A 31 -37.98 -6.81 5.14
N LEU A 32 -37.97 -5.70 4.39
CA LEU A 32 -38.73 -4.49 4.65
C LEU A 32 -39.77 -4.23 3.58
N SER A 33 -40.77 -3.37 3.86
CA SER A 33 -41.63 -2.86 2.81
C SER A 33 -40.94 -1.76 2.00
N LYS A 34 -41.30 -1.61 0.72
CA LYS A 34 -40.80 -0.54 -0.14
C LYS A 34 -41.09 0.85 0.44
N GLY A 35 -42.21 1.00 1.16
CA GLY A 35 -42.55 2.22 1.88
C GLY A 35 -41.59 2.52 3.02
N ALA A 36 -41.19 1.50 3.80
CA ALA A 36 -40.21 1.61 4.88
C ALA A 36 -38.83 2.00 4.34
N VAL A 37 -38.37 1.37 3.26
CA VAL A 37 -37.12 1.77 2.58
C VAL A 37 -37.16 3.22 2.15
N SER A 38 -38.23 3.64 1.44
CA SER A 38 -38.37 5.05 0.99
C SER A 38 -38.41 6.04 2.16
N HIS A 39 -39.00 5.67 3.28
CA HIS A 39 -39.03 6.49 4.48
C HIS A 39 -37.67 6.64 5.13
N GLN A 40 -36.92 5.55 5.27
CA GLN A 40 -35.55 5.57 5.83
C GLN A 40 -34.60 6.39 4.96
N ILE A 41 -34.68 6.24 3.63
CA ILE A 41 -33.87 7.04 2.70
C ILE A 41 -34.20 8.54 2.86
N ARG A 42 -35.47 8.91 2.93
CA ARG A 42 -35.86 10.31 3.13
C ARG A 42 -35.31 10.87 4.44
N LYS A 43 -35.42 10.15 5.54
CA LYS A 43 -34.82 10.56 6.83
C LYS A 43 -33.32 10.77 6.75
N LEU A 44 -32.63 9.91 6.00
CA LEU A 44 -31.19 10.05 5.82
C LEU A 44 -30.86 11.26 4.95
N GLU A 45 -31.60 11.51 3.87
CA GLU A 45 -31.45 12.69 3.02
C GLU A 45 -31.74 14.00 3.80
N GLU A 46 -32.74 13.98 4.66
CA GLU A 46 -33.02 15.10 5.58
C GLU A 46 -31.87 15.34 6.58
N PHE A 47 -31.28 14.27 7.12
CA PHE A 47 -30.17 14.35 8.05
C PHE A 47 -28.90 14.92 7.37
N VAL A 48 -28.56 14.43 6.17
CA VAL A 48 -27.38 14.90 5.43
C VAL A 48 -27.64 16.19 4.64
N GLN A 49 -28.86 16.67 4.63
CA GLN A 49 -29.33 17.87 3.90
C GLN A 49 -29.00 17.83 2.40
N ALA A 50 -29.01 16.64 1.81
CA ALA A 50 -28.74 16.42 0.40
C ALA A 50 -29.54 15.25 -0.15
N SER A 51 -29.97 15.35 -1.40
CA SER A 51 -30.57 14.20 -2.10
C SER A 51 -29.47 13.20 -2.45
N LEU A 52 -29.65 11.94 -2.05
CA LEU A 52 -28.71 10.85 -2.32
C LEU A 52 -29.08 10.08 -3.58
N PHE A 53 -30.37 10.12 -3.96
CA PHE A 53 -30.90 9.48 -5.15
C PHE A 53 -31.60 10.47 -6.08
N ARG A 54 -31.45 10.24 -7.38
CA ARG A 54 -32.25 10.84 -8.44
C ARG A 54 -33.17 9.77 -9.01
N ARG A 55 -34.47 10.04 -8.99
CA ARG A 55 -35.51 9.13 -9.52
C ARG A 55 -35.83 9.51 -10.96
N ALA A 56 -35.78 8.56 -11.86
CA ALA A 56 -36.29 8.66 -13.21
C ALA A 56 -37.44 7.64 -13.43
N VAL A 57 -38.11 7.73 -14.56
CA VAL A 57 -39.17 6.79 -14.88
C VAL A 57 -38.62 5.37 -14.93
N ARG A 58 -38.99 4.54 -13.94
CA ARG A 58 -38.55 3.14 -13.74
C ARG A 58 -37.07 2.92 -13.35
N GLN A 59 -36.31 3.93 -13.03
CA GLN A 59 -34.88 3.81 -12.66
C GLN A 59 -34.50 4.74 -11.49
N VAL A 60 -33.55 4.29 -10.71
CA VAL A 60 -32.96 5.03 -9.59
C VAL A 60 -31.49 5.19 -9.87
N PHE A 61 -30.96 6.40 -9.72
CA PHE A 61 -29.55 6.74 -9.88
C PHE A 61 -29.03 7.41 -8.60
N LEU A 62 -27.75 7.21 -8.31
CA LEU A 62 -27.10 7.98 -7.25
C LEU A 62 -26.77 9.39 -7.73
N THR A 63 -26.90 10.35 -6.82
CA THR A 63 -26.29 11.68 -6.95
C THR A 63 -24.80 11.59 -6.63
N ASP A 64 -24.04 12.67 -6.83
CA ASP A 64 -22.62 12.68 -6.44
C ASP A 64 -22.48 12.60 -4.91
N ALA A 65 -23.37 13.23 -4.13
CA ALA A 65 -23.45 13.03 -2.69
C ALA A 65 -23.77 11.57 -2.32
N GLY A 66 -24.66 10.90 -3.08
CA GLY A 66 -24.96 9.48 -2.91
C GLY A 66 -23.76 8.58 -3.18
N LYS A 67 -22.97 8.86 -4.22
CA LYS A 67 -21.74 8.09 -4.51
C LYS A 67 -20.73 8.20 -3.38
N LEU A 68 -20.45 9.42 -2.94
CA LEU A 68 -19.52 9.69 -1.83
C LEU A 68 -19.94 9.00 -0.54
N LEU A 69 -21.24 9.08 -0.19
CA LEU A 69 -21.75 8.40 1.00
C LEU A 69 -21.70 6.87 0.85
N LEU A 70 -21.93 6.32 -0.34
CA LEU A 70 -21.85 4.87 -0.58
C LEU A 70 -20.44 4.32 -0.32
N GLU A 71 -19.41 4.95 -0.88
CA GLU A 71 -18.02 4.57 -0.67
C GLU A 71 -17.66 4.55 0.83
N SER A 72 -18.01 5.62 1.55
CA SER A 72 -17.78 5.74 2.99
C SER A 72 -18.56 4.68 3.79
N THR A 73 -19.83 4.44 3.44
CA THR A 73 -20.70 3.48 4.15
C THR A 73 -20.24 2.05 3.92
N GLN A 74 -19.84 1.69 2.71
CA GLN A 74 -19.30 0.36 2.40
C GLN A 74 -18.02 0.08 3.19
N SER A 75 -17.11 1.04 3.27
CA SER A 75 -15.90 0.92 4.08
C SER A 75 -16.21 0.66 5.56
N VAL A 76 -17.11 1.45 6.16
CA VAL A 76 -17.52 1.29 7.56
C VAL A 76 -18.19 -0.06 7.82
N PHE A 77 -19.10 -0.50 6.94
CA PHE A 77 -19.78 -1.79 7.11
C PHE A 77 -18.84 -2.97 6.93
N LEU A 78 -17.85 -2.86 6.05
CA LEU A 78 -16.79 -3.86 5.91
C LEU A 78 -15.99 -3.99 7.22
N GLU A 79 -15.62 -2.86 7.84
CA GLU A 79 -14.90 -2.84 9.12
C GLU A 79 -15.74 -3.44 10.26
N LEU A 80 -17.02 -3.06 10.35
CA LEU A 80 -17.94 -3.66 11.32
C LEU A 80 -18.11 -5.19 11.08
N GLY A 81 -18.23 -5.61 9.83
CA GLY A 81 -18.31 -7.01 9.45
C GLY A 81 -17.10 -7.81 9.92
N LYS A 82 -15.89 -7.29 9.70
CA LYS A 82 -14.65 -7.88 10.22
C LYS A 82 -14.66 -8.00 11.75
N ALA A 83 -15.08 -6.96 12.45
CA ALA A 83 -15.18 -6.99 13.90
C ALA A 83 -16.15 -8.07 14.39
N PHE A 84 -17.33 -8.21 13.78
CA PHE A 84 -18.31 -9.25 14.13
C PHE A 84 -17.82 -10.67 13.81
N THR A 85 -17.05 -10.87 12.74
CA THR A 85 -16.43 -12.16 12.42
C THR A 85 -15.47 -12.59 13.53
N GLN A 86 -14.73 -11.64 14.13
CA GLN A 86 -13.88 -11.91 15.28
C GLN A 86 -14.66 -12.36 16.52
N PHE A 87 -15.87 -11.82 16.76
CA PHE A 87 -16.71 -12.23 17.88
C PHE A 87 -17.36 -13.60 17.71
N LYS A 88 -17.67 -14.00 16.46
CA LYS A 88 -18.33 -15.29 16.19
C LYS A 88 -17.42 -16.50 16.36
N GLY A 89 -16.13 -16.31 16.67
CA GLY A 89 -15.21 -17.42 16.88
C GLY A 89 -15.05 -18.33 15.66
N GLU A 90 -15.45 -17.87 14.46
CA GLU A 90 -15.14 -18.56 13.22
C GLU A 90 -13.62 -18.65 13.15
N ALA A 91 -13.11 -19.86 13.28
CA ALA A 91 -11.70 -20.16 13.33
C ALA A 91 -11.01 -19.41 12.21
N ARG A 92 -10.06 -18.53 12.54
CA ARG A 92 -9.21 -17.93 11.52
C ARG A 92 -8.64 -19.08 10.71
N VAL A 93 -8.86 -19.06 9.41
CA VAL A 93 -8.25 -20.03 8.48
C VAL A 93 -6.73 -19.95 8.57
N PHE A 94 -6.21 -18.83 9.11
CA PHE A 94 -4.80 -18.55 9.31
C PHE A 94 -4.50 -18.15 10.76
N ASP A 95 -3.35 -18.58 11.24
CA ASP A 95 -2.91 -18.31 12.62
C ASP A 95 -2.31 -16.92 12.78
N VAL A 96 -1.62 -16.43 11.75
CA VAL A 96 -0.88 -15.17 11.75
C VAL A 96 -1.15 -14.41 10.46
N SER A 97 -1.44 -13.12 10.57
CA SER A 97 -1.63 -12.21 9.44
C SER A 97 -0.47 -11.21 9.34
N VAL A 98 0.11 -11.10 8.13
CA VAL A 98 1.21 -10.19 7.82
C VAL A 98 0.80 -9.22 6.73
N ALA A 99 0.95 -7.91 6.97
CA ALA A 99 0.71 -6.88 5.96
C ALA A 99 2.02 -6.34 5.39
N ALA A 100 2.09 -6.22 4.06
CA ALA A 100 3.20 -5.59 3.36
C ALA A 100 2.74 -5.13 1.96
N THR A 101 3.47 -4.20 1.34
CA THR A 101 3.25 -3.91 -0.09
C THR A 101 3.57 -5.16 -0.92
N THR A 102 2.94 -5.28 -2.09
CA THR A 102 3.18 -6.40 -3.03
C THR A 102 4.67 -6.55 -3.36
N TYR A 103 5.39 -5.43 -3.44
CA TYR A 103 6.82 -5.36 -3.68
C TYR A 103 7.63 -6.03 -2.57
N VAL A 104 7.41 -5.64 -1.32
CA VAL A 104 8.08 -6.20 -0.14
C VAL A 104 7.64 -7.64 0.12
N ALA A 105 6.35 -7.93 -0.04
CA ALA A 105 5.81 -9.26 0.16
C ALA A 105 6.47 -10.29 -0.74
N SER A 106 6.66 -9.99 -2.02
CA SER A 106 7.25 -10.91 -2.99
C SER A 106 8.78 -11.06 -2.83
N ARG A 107 9.49 -9.97 -2.52
CA ARG A 107 10.97 -9.95 -2.58
C ARG A 107 11.64 -10.22 -1.24
N TRP A 108 11.02 -9.78 -0.15
CA TRP A 108 11.61 -9.92 1.19
C TRP A 108 10.88 -10.93 2.07
N LEU A 109 9.55 -10.83 2.17
CA LEU A 109 8.78 -11.68 3.09
C LEU A 109 8.62 -13.11 2.56
N SER A 110 8.19 -13.30 1.32
CA SER A 110 7.85 -14.62 0.78
C SER A 110 9.00 -15.63 0.89
N PRO A 111 10.25 -15.33 0.51
CA PRO A 111 11.35 -16.26 0.68
C PRO A 111 11.60 -16.64 2.15
N ARG A 112 11.43 -15.66 3.07
CA ARG A 112 11.65 -15.87 4.50
C ARG A 112 10.53 -16.65 5.15
N ILE A 113 9.28 -16.40 4.76
CA ILE A 113 8.14 -17.18 5.26
C ILE A 113 8.20 -18.63 4.80
N ALA A 114 8.72 -18.91 3.61
CA ALA A 114 8.97 -20.30 3.18
C ALA A 114 9.88 -21.03 4.18
N SER A 115 11.01 -20.44 4.53
CA SER A 115 11.94 -21.02 5.53
C SER A 115 11.35 -21.08 6.94
N PHE A 116 10.50 -20.11 7.32
CA PHE A 116 9.77 -20.18 8.58
C PHE A 116 8.78 -21.33 8.60
N SER A 117 8.02 -21.55 7.54
CA SER A 117 7.01 -22.61 7.44
C SER A 117 7.62 -24.01 7.49
N GLU A 118 8.86 -24.19 7.01
CA GLU A 118 9.59 -25.45 7.15
C GLU A 118 9.90 -25.76 8.62
N GLN A 119 10.21 -24.73 9.43
CA GLN A 119 10.53 -24.87 10.85
C GLN A 119 9.28 -24.89 11.76
N HIS A 120 8.18 -24.30 11.29
CA HIS A 120 6.93 -24.14 12.02
C HIS A 120 5.73 -24.57 11.16
N PRO A 121 5.61 -25.85 10.78
CA PRO A 121 4.55 -26.33 9.88
C PRO A 121 3.14 -26.25 10.49
N ASP A 122 3.04 -26.03 11.78
CA ASP A 122 1.79 -25.84 12.53
C ASP A 122 1.28 -24.38 12.51
N VAL A 123 2.03 -23.46 11.86
CA VAL A 123 1.69 -22.04 11.79
C VAL A 123 1.26 -21.64 10.39
N ALA A 124 -0.04 -21.41 10.20
CA ALA A 124 -0.57 -20.90 8.95
C ALA A 124 -0.46 -19.37 8.88
N VAL A 125 0.31 -18.86 7.92
CA VAL A 125 0.53 -17.43 7.70
C VAL A 125 -0.29 -16.95 6.52
N SER A 126 -1.04 -15.85 6.71
CA SER A 126 -1.75 -15.15 5.64
C SER A 126 -1.10 -13.81 5.33
N PHE A 127 -1.12 -13.43 4.05
CA PHE A 127 -0.65 -12.13 3.59
C PHE A 127 -1.81 -11.21 3.27
N GLN A 128 -1.80 -10.00 3.84
CA GLN A 128 -2.58 -8.87 3.37
C GLN A 128 -1.63 -7.97 2.59
N HIS A 129 -1.90 -7.77 1.32
CA HIS A 129 -1.02 -6.98 0.47
C HIS A 129 -1.82 -5.95 -0.34
N SER A 130 -1.22 -4.78 -0.52
CA SER A 130 -1.69 -3.70 -1.39
C SER A 130 -0.49 -3.11 -2.12
N VAL A 131 -0.76 -2.32 -3.14
CA VAL A 131 0.27 -1.52 -3.81
C VAL A 131 0.80 -0.44 -2.86
N ASN A 132 -0.10 0.16 -2.06
CA ASN A 132 0.25 1.25 -1.14
C ASN A 132 0.16 0.79 0.32
N SER A 133 1.20 1.08 1.10
CA SER A 133 1.22 0.77 2.54
C SER A 133 0.20 1.57 3.37
N ALA A 134 -0.30 2.70 2.85
CA ALA A 134 -1.35 3.49 3.50
C ALA A 134 -2.71 2.77 3.53
N ASP A 135 -2.91 1.78 2.66
CA ASP A 135 -4.16 1.01 2.60
C ASP A 135 -4.27 -0.04 3.71
N PHE A 136 -3.19 -0.25 4.49
CA PHE A 136 -3.21 -1.26 5.56
C PHE A 136 -3.86 -0.70 6.81
N ASN A 137 -4.90 -1.39 7.28
CA ASN A 137 -5.36 -1.21 8.64
C ASN A 137 -4.45 -2.02 9.59
N LEU A 138 -3.52 -1.35 10.24
CA LEU A 138 -2.58 -1.99 11.17
C LEU A 138 -3.27 -2.71 12.34
N GLN A 139 -4.53 -2.38 12.67
CA GLN A 139 -5.27 -3.06 13.72
C GLN A 139 -5.75 -4.46 13.32
N ASP A 140 -5.80 -4.76 12.02
CA ASP A 140 -6.31 -6.03 11.50
C ASP A 140 -5.22 -7.08 11.29
N VAL A 141 -3.94 -6.73 11.43
CA VAL A 141 -2.80 -7.61 11.21
C VAL A 141 -1.97 -7.84 12.45
N ASP A 142 -1.27 -8.96 12.51
CA ASP A 142 -0.40 -9.29 13.64
C ASP A 142 1.01 -8.69 13.46
N ILE A 143 1.43 -8.55 12.20
CA ILE A 143 2.72 -7.97 11.81
C ILE A 143 2.50 -7.12 10.56
N ALA A 144 3.17 -5.97 10.47
CA ALA A 144 3.21 -5.19 9.25
C ALA A 144 4.66 -4.82 8.91
N MET A 145 4.97 -4.78 7.62
CA MET A 145 6.23 -4.27 7.11
C MET A 145 5.95 -3.13 6.12
N ARG A 146 6.51 -1.97 6.39
CA ARG A 146 6.32 -0.80 5.53
C ARG A 146 7.62 0.00 5.39
N TRP A 147 7.71 0.72 4.29
CA TRP A 147 8.79 1.66 4.05
C TRP A 147 8.73 2.85 5.00
N CYS A 148 9.89 3.33 5.44
CA CYS A 148 10.00 4.45 6.36
C CYS A 148 11.27 5.27 6.11
N GLN A 149 11.24 6.49 6.60
CA GLN A 149 12.47 7.24 6.84
C GLN A 149 13.02 6.79 8.19
N CYS A 150 14.19 6.17 8.16
CA CYS A 150 14.89 5.69 9.36
C CYS A 150 15.24 6.85 10.28
N GLN A 151 15.29 6.63 11.59
CA GLN A 151 15.54 7.63 12.64
C GLN A 151 14.39 8.62 12.90
N CYS A 152 13.23 8.47 12.26
CA CYS A 152 12.02 9.16 12.69
C CYS A 152 11.53 8.62 14.03
N GLN A 153 10.84 9.48 14.81
CA GLN A 153 10.39 9.19 16.17
C GLN A 153 9.76 7.80 16.32
N HIS A 154 10.10 7.12 17.41
CA HIS A 154 9.64 5.77 17.72
C HIS A 154 8.12 5.64 17.60
N GLN A 155 7.66 4.95 16.60
CA GLN A 155 6.24 4.57 16.53
C GLN A 155 5.96 3.46 17.55
N ARG A 156 4.82 3.58 18.23
CA ARG A 156 4.36 2.53 19.13
C ARG A 156 4.18 1.22 18.36
N GLY A 157 4.78 0.14 18.83
CA GLY A 157 4.71 -1.17 18.19
C GLY A 157 5.81 -1.48 17.18
N ARG A 158 6.81 -0.61 16.99
CA ARG A 158 7.99 -0.92 16.17
C ARG A 158 8.80 -2.03 16.82
N LEU A 159 9.04 -3.10 16.06
CA LEU A 159 9.84 -4.25 16.45
C LEU A 159 11.29 -4.10 15.99
N LEU A 160 11.47 -3.65 14.76
CA LEU A 160 12.77 -3.52 14.12
C LEU A 160 12.71 -2.46 13.03
N GLU A 161 13.83 -1.78 12.82
CA GLU A 161 14.13 -0.95 11.67
C GLU A 161 15.18 -1.67 10.82
N ILE A 162 14.92 -1.77 9.51
CA ILE A 162 15.79 -2.46 8.55
C ILE A 162 16.28 -1.39 7.56
N PRO A 163 17.46 -0.80 7.81
CA PRO A 163 18.01 0.22 6.91
C PRO A 163 18.30 -0.39 5.54
N MET A 164 17.80 0.23 4.50
CA MET A 164 18.08 -0.12 3.10
C MET A 164 18.38 1.16 2.32
N PRO A 165 19.65 1.51 2.13
CA PRO A 165 20.04 2.67 1.37
C PRO A 165 19.52 2.62 -0.05
N LEU A 166 19.03 3.75 -0.55
CA LEU A 166 18.51 3.87 -1.91
C LEU A 166 19.63 4.21 -2.89
N PHE A 167 19.54 3.69 -4.10
CA PHE A 167 20.47 3.98 -5.19
C PHE A 167 19.73 4.04 -6.53
N PRO A 168 20.27 4.81 -7.50
CA PRO A 168 19.75 4.82 -8.86
C PRO A 168 19.99 3.49 -9.58
N ALA A 169 18.98 3.03 -10.32
CA ALA A 169 19.11 1.86 -11.18
C ALA A 169 18.47 2.08 -12.56
N CYS A 170 19.00 1.42 -13.57
CA CYS A 170 18.44 1.37 -14.92
C CYS A 170 18.87 0.10 -15.68
N SER A 171 18.27 -0.14 -16.86
CA SER A 171 18.72 -1.24 -17.72
C SER A 171 20.12 -0.98 -18.30
N PRO A 172 20.93 -2.04 -18.50
CA PRO A 172 22.21 -1.93 -19.17
C PRO A 172 22.08 -1.35 -20.60
N HIS A 173 20.97 -1.66 -21.28
CA HIS A 173 20.69 -1.14 -22.61
C HIS A 173 20.55 0.40 -22.62
N LEU A 174 19.80 0.95 -21.67
CA LEU A 174 19.65 2.41 -21.52
C LEU A 174 21.01 3.07 -21.28
N PHE A 175 21.82 2.49 -20.38
CA PHE A 175 23.15 3.02 -20.05
C PHE A 175 24.07 3.04 -21.28
N ARG A 176 24.21 1.91 -22.00
CA ARG A 176 25.06 1.81 -23.18
C ARG A 176 24.68 2.78 -24.30
N ARG A 177 23.39 3.03 -24.47
CA ARG A 177 22.88 4.00 -25.46
C ARG A 177 23.30 5.43 -25.12
N LEU A 178 23.42 5.79 -23.83
CA LEU A 178 23.71 7.14 -23.39
C LEU A 178 25.21 7.38 -23.09
N SER A 179 25.92 6.32 -22.73
CA SER A 179 27.35 6.37 -22.34
C SER A 179 28.11 5.18 -22.97
N PRO A 180 28.20 5.07 -24.29
CA PRO A 180 28.70 3.87 -24.99
C PRO A 180 30.17 3.55 -24.70
N SER A 181 30.98 4.56 -24.38
CA SER A 181 32.42 4.40 -24.17
C SER A 181 32.83 4.41 -22.69
N THR A 182 31.87 4.39 -21.77
CA THR A 182 32.10 4.51 -20.35
C THR A 182 31.58 3.28 -19.61
N GLY A 183 32.34 2.77 -18.65
CA GLY A 183 31.83 1.76 -17.69
C GLY A 183 30.99 2.41 -16.59
N TRP A 184 30.26 1.61 -15.87
CA TRP A 184 29.51 2.06 -14.70
C TRP A 184 30.17 1.55 -13.40
N PRO A 185 29.98 2.25 -12.25
CA PRO A 185 29.21 3.49 -12.09
C PRO A 185 29.97 4.75 -12.55
N ILE A 186 29.22 5.75 -13.03
CA ILE A 186 29.73 7.10 -13.32
C ILE A 186 29.41 8.06 -12.16
N ALA A 187 29.96 9.27 -12.19
CA ALA A 187 29.73 10.27 -11.15
C ALA A 187 28.24 10.70 -11.09
N ALA A 188 27.73 10.97 -9.91
CA ALA A 188 26.32 11.30 -9.69
C ALA A 188 25.88 12.58 -10.40
N ASP A 189 26.75 13.58 -10.50
CA ASP A 189 26.53 14.87 -11.16
C ASP A 189 26.34 14.74 -12.69
N ALA A 190 26.77 13.63 -13.28
CA ALA A 190 26.49 13.34 -14.68
C ALA A 190 24.98 13.34 -14.99
N LEU A 191 24.12 13.08 -14.01
CA LEU A 191 22.66 13.14 -14.16
C LEU A 191 22.16 14.56 -14.50
N LEU A 192 22.91 15.59 -14.12
CA LEU A 192 22.58 17.00 -14.36
C LEU A 192 22.86 17.43 -15.83
N GLY A 193 23.71 16.70 -16.51
CA GLY A 193 24.17 17.01 -17.87
C GLY A 193 23.50 16.17 -18.96
N ALA A 194 23.63 16.62 -20.22
CA ALA A 194 23.18 15.82 -21.35
C ALA A 194 24.15 14.62 -21.57
N PRO A 195 23.62 13.46 -21.97
CA PRO A 195 22.21 13.19 -22.34
C PRO A 195 21.31 12.76 -21.14
N TRP A 196 21.87 12.58 -19.96
CA TRP A 196 21.20 12.01 -18.79
C TRP A 196 20.06 12.88 -18.25
N ASN A 197 20.17 14.21 -18.35
CA ASN A 197 19.14 15.15 -17.91
C ASN A 197 17.82 15.07 -18.71
N LYS A 198 17.79 14.32 -19.81
CA LYS A 198 16.59 14.07 -20.63
C LYS A 198 15.92 12.72 -20.31
N VAL A 199 16.55 11.89 -19.48
CA VAL A 199 16.04 10.58 -19.12
C VAL A 199 14.91 10.73 -18.09
N PRO A 200 13.75 10.07 -18.28
CA PRO A 200 12.68 10.09 -17.29
C PRO A 200 13.12 9.50 -15.97
N LEU A 201 12.75 10.14 -14.87
CA LEU A 201 12.86 9.60 -13.53
C LEU A 201 11.52 9.00 -13.15
N LEU A 202 11.50 7.68 -12.90
CA LEU A 202 10.32 6.93 -12.54
C LEU A 202 10.12 7.06 -11.03
N CYS A 203 9.02 7.66 -10.62
CA CYS A 203 8.72 8.00 -9.22
C CYS A 203 7.43 7.35 -8.77
N GLU A 204 7.30 7.11 -7.46
CA GLU A 204 6.03 6.64 -6.87
C GLU A 204 4.97 7.74 -6.89
N ASP A 205 5.37 8.91 -6.40
CA ASP A 205 4.57 10.13 -6.41
C ASP A 205 5.48 11.36 -6.65
N ARG A 206 4.96 12.55 -6.40
CA ARG A 206 5.71 13.81 -6.51
C ARG A 206 6.02 14.46 -5.16
N ALA A 207 5.57 13.85 -4.06
CA ALA A 207 5.62 14.47 -2.74
C ALA A 207 7.04 14.45 -2.15
N LEU A 208 7.76 13.34 -2.32
CA LEU A 208 9.14 13.19 -1.83
C LEU A 208 10.12 13.08 -3.00
N ASP A 209 10.97 14.10 -3.15
CA ASP A 209 11.99 14.10 -4.19
C ASP A 209 13.27 13.40 -3.75
N LEU A 210 13.26 12.07 -3.74
CA LEU A 210 14.42 11.24 -3.41
C LEU A 210 15.62 11.51 -4.32
N TRP A 211 15.37 11.88 -5.57
CA TRP A 211 16.44 12.19 -6.52
C TRP A 211 17.21 13.45 -6.16
N GLN A 212 16.50 14.51 -5.76
CA GLN A 212 17.13 15.75 -5.32
C GLN A 212 17.89 15.54 -4.00
N LEU A 213 17.34 14.72 -3.10
CA LEU A 213 18.00 14.38 -1.83
C LEU A 213 19.27 13.56 -2.07
N TRP A 214 19.26 12.63 -3.02
CA TRP A 214 20.42 11.83 -3.39
C TRP A 214 21.56 12.67 -3.98
N LEU A 215 21.26 13.66 -4.85
CA LEU A 215 22.24 14.58 -5.42
C LEU A 215 22.84 15.57 -4.42
N LYS A 216 22.28 15.69 -3.20
CA LYS A 216 22.55 16.67 -2.15
C LYS A 216 21.75 17.98 -2.28
N PRO A 217 21.39 18.62 -1.14
CA PRO A 217 20.48 19.77 -1.10
C PRO A 217 20.98 21.02 -1.84
N ASN A 218 22.28 21.15 -2.05
CA ASN A 218 22.89 22.34 -2.68
C ASN A 218 23.26 22.12 -4.15
N SER A 219 22.85 21.01 -4.76
CA SER A 219 23.06 20.77 -6.19
C SER A 219 22.03 21.52 -7.04
N GLN A 220 22.38 21.72 -8.31
CA GLN A 220 21.45 22.27 -9.29
C GLN A 220 20.16 21.46 -9.32
N ALA A 221 19.02 22.12 -9.49
CA ALA A 221 17.72 21.45 -9.58
C ALA A 221 17.67 20.49 -10.77
N LEU A 222 17.12 19.31 -10.56
CA LEU A 222 16.92 18.32 -11.60
C LEU A 222 15.84 18.77 -12.57
N VAL A 223 16.18 18.75 -13.85
CA VAL A 223 15.25 19.09 -14.96
C VAL A 223 14.68 17.87 -15.67
N ASN A 224 15.07 16.68 -15.24
CA ASN A 224 14.62 15.43 -15.82
C ASN A 224 13.07 15.31 -15.83
N PRO A 225 12.48 14.78 -16.90
CA PRO A 225 11.06 14.44 -16.90
C PRO A 225 10.71 13.49 -15.76
N ARG A 226 9.58 13.72 -15.08
CA ARG A 226 9.07 12.84 -14.01
C ARG A 226 7.93 12.00 -14.55
N ARG A 227 8.03 10.68 -14.42
CA ARG A 227 6.96 9.74 -14.72
C ARG A 227 6.50 9.07 -13.44
N VAL A 228 5.25 9.30 -13.05
CA VAL A 228 4.65 8.70 -11.85
C VAL A 228 4.11 7.32 -12.17
N ILE A 229 4.58 6.32 -11.43
CA ILE A 229 4.14 4.92 -11.47
C ILE A 229 4.03 4.47 -10.03
N GLY A 230 2.80 4.38 -9.48
CA GLY A 230 2.55 4.09 -8.06
C GLY A 230 3.02 2.69 -7.64
N ASP A 231 2.85 1.68 -8.48
CA ASP A 231 3.28 0.31 -8.17
C ASP A 231 4.80 0.13 -8.38
N ALA A 232 5.51 -0.26 -7.32
CA ALA A 232 6.95 -0.47 -7.35
C ALA A 232 7.37 -1.61 -8.31
N ASN A 233 6.59 -2.70 -8.42
CA ASN A 233 6.90 -3.79 -9.35
C ASN A 233 6.81 -3.30 -10.80
N VAL A 234 5.80 -2.46 -11.11
CA VAL A 234 5.66 -1.85 -12.44
C VAL A 234 6.78 -0.85 -12.71
N ARG A 235 7.22 -0.08 -11.69
CA ARG A 235 8.39 0.82 -11.83
C ARG A 235 9.65 0.05 -12.16
N VAL A 236 9.92 -1.05 -11.45
CA VAL A 236 11.09 -1.93 -11.72
C VAL A 236 11.02 -2.47 -13.15
N GLN A 237 9.86 -2.99 -13.57
CA GLN A 237 9.71 -3.48 -14.95
C GLN A 237 9.93 -2.39 -15.97
N ALA A 238 9.39 -1.19 -15.75
CA ALA A 238 9.61 -0.04 -16.64
C ALA A 238 11.10 0.35 -16.77
N ALA A 239 11.87 0.21 -15.67
CA ALA A 239 13.31 0.44 -15.70
C ALA A 239 14.06 -0.65 -16.49
N ILE A 240 13.69 -1.92 -16.33
CA ILE A 240 14.21 -3.05 -17.11
C ILE A 240 13.96 -2.82 -18.61
N ASP A 241 12.76 -2.37 -18.97
CA ASP A 241 12.36 -2.05 -20.34
C ASP A 241 13.07 -0.79 -20.89
N GLY A 242 13.92 -0.13 -20.09
CA GLY A 242 14.68 1.05 -20.52
C GLY A 242 13.87 2.34 -20.61
N GLN A 243 12.70 2.42 -19.92
CA GLN A 243 11.84 3.61 -19.96
C GLN A 243 12.36 4.77 -19.10
N GLY A 244 13.33 4.53 -18.22
CA GLY A 244 13.90 5.55 -17.35
C GLY A 244 14.78 4.99 -16.24
N LEU A 245 15.09 5.88 -15.29
CA LEU A 245 15.81 5.58 -14.07
C LEU A 245 14.84 5.39 -12.91
N ILE A 246 15.11 4.42 -12.02
CA ILE A 246 14.43 4.29 -10.73
C ILE A 246 15.39 4.60 -9.59
N MET A 247 14.84 5.05 -8.46
CA MET A 247 15.52 5.09 -7.16
C MET A 247 14.94 3.96 -6.33
N ASP A 248 15.76 2.99 -5.95
CA ASP A 248 15.31 1.79 -5.25
C ASP A 248 16.43 1.26 -4.32
N ASP A 249 16.23 0.14 -3.68
CA ASP A 249 17.09 -0.41 -2.63
C ASP A 249 17.58 -1.84 -2.91
N ALA A 250 18.11 -2.50 -1.91
CA ALA A 250 18.65 -3.84 -2.00
C ALA A 250 17.61 -4.93 -2.38
N LEU A 251 16.31 -4.62 -2.39
CA LEU A 251 15.29 -5.53 -2.90
C LEU A 251 15.37 -5.75 -4.42
N LEU A 252 16.17 -4.96 -5.14
CA LEU A 252 16.56 -5.18 -6.54
C LEU A 252 17.64 -6.25 -6.74
N LYS A 253 18.03 -6.96 -5.68
CA LYS A 253 19.15 -7.93 -5.76
C LYS A 253 19.02 -8.90 -6.92
N TYR A 254 17.82 -9.43 -7.16
CA TYR A 254 17.58 -10.38 -8.26
C TYR A 254 17.87 -9.75 -9.63
N GLU A 255 17.38 -8.53 -9.87
CA GLU A 255 17.56 -7.81 -11.13
C GLU A 255 19.02 -7.41 -11.36
N LEU A 256 19.73 -7.06 -10.30
CA LEU A 256 21.15 -6.70 -10.36
C LEU A 256 22.02 -7.94 -10.61
N ASP A 257 21.80 -9.04 -9.87
CA ASP A 257 22.57 -10.28 -10.00
C ASP A 257 22.39 -10.93 -11.38
N ASN A 258 21.21 -10.78 -11.99
CA ASN A 258 20.92 -11.30 -13.33
C ASN A 258 21.21 -10.28 -14.45
N GLY A 259 21.76 -9.11 -14.16
CA GLY A 259 22.12 -8.11 -15.14
C GLY A 259 20.94 -7.48 -15.88
N LEU A 260 19.71 -7.56 -15.32
CA LEU A 260 18.52 -6.89 -15.83
C LEU A 260 18.57 -5.39 -15.54
N LEU A 261 19.12 -5.04 -14.40
CA LEU A 261 19.40 -3.67 -13.97
C LEU A 261 20.88 -3.53 -13.57
N ILE A 262 21.36 -2.30 -13.60
CA ILE A 262 22.68 -1.88 -13.11
C ILE A 262 22.52 -0.62 -12.26
N THR A 263 23.51 -0.32 -11.44
CA THR A 263 23.67 0.94 -10.72
C THR A 263 24.50 1.92 -11.54
N PRO A 264 23.88 2.78 -12.38
CA PRO A 264 24.60 3.60 -13.35
C PRO A 264 25.45 4.70 -12.71
N PHE A 265 25.10 5.14 -11.50
CA PHE A 265 25.73 6.24 -10.82
C PHE A 265 26.31 5.81 -9.47
N ALA A 266 27.43 6.42 -9.08
CA ALA A 266 28.00 6.25 -7.76
C ALA A 266 27.19 6.98 -6.69
N GLY A 267 27.16 6.41 -5.47
CA GLY A 267 26.52 7.01 -4.30
C GLY A 267 25.17 6.37 -3.96
N GLN A 268 24.85 6.47 -2.68
CA GLN A 268 23.62 5.95 -2.09
C GLN A 268 22.99 7.02 -1.20
N LEU A 269 21.67 6.99 -1.08
CA LEU A 269 20.89 7.83 -0.17
C LEU A 269 20.55 7.01 1.07
N SER A 270 21.21 7.32 2.18
CA SER A 270 20.96 6.69 3.48
C SER A 270 19.81 7.34 4.23
N GLY A 271 19.37 6.70 5.32
CA GLY A 271 18.29 7.20 6.17
C GLY A 271 16.90 6.71 5.76
N TYR A 272 16.82 5.71 4.91
CA TYR A 272 15.60 5.06 4.46
C TYR A 272 15.69 3.55 4.62
N GLY A 273 14.55 2.88 4.62
CA GLY A 273 14.46 1.44 4.74
C GLY A 273 13.05 0.98 5.08
N TYR A 274 12.96 -0.11 5.82
CA TYR A 274 11.70 -0.67 6.23
C TYR A 274 11.60 -0.78 7.74
N GLU A 275 10.39 -0.67 8.26
CA GLU A 275 10.10 -0.96 9.66
C GLU A 275 9.17 -2.17 9.77
N LEU A 276 9.51 -3.05 10.72
CA LEU A 276 8.66 -4.14 11.14
C LEU A 276 7.84 -3.69 12.34
N LEU A 277 6.52 -3.79 12.26
CA LEU A 277 5.59 -3.30 13.26
C LEU A 277 4.73 -4.44 13.79
N SER A 278 4.37 -4.36 15.08
CA SER A 278 3.30 -5.14 15.67
C SER A 278 2.29 -4.19 16.31
N PRO A 279 1.01 -4.25 15.94
CA PRO A 279 -0.01 -3.38 16.50
C PRO A 279 -0.10 -3.50 18.02
N VAL A 280 -0.22 -2.37 18.72
CA VAL A 280 -0.34 -2.32 20.18
C VAL A 280 -1.77 -2.70 20.57
N GLY A 281 -1.91 -3.55 21.60
CA GLY A 281 -3.21 -3.90 22.18
C GLY A 281 -3.84 -5.20 21.65
N ARG A 282 -3.23 -5.89 20.71
CA ARG A 282 -3.64 -7.26 20.38
C ARG A 282 -3.05 -8.25 21.40
N SER A 283 -3.89 -9.16 21.87
CA SER A 283 -3.49 -10.32 22.67
C SER A 283 -2.34 -11.06 21.97
N SER A 284 -1.26 -11.33 22.69
CA SER A 284 -0.08 -12.01 22.15
C SER A 284 -0.44 -13.43 21.73
N ASN A 285 -0.84 -13.60 20.47
CA ASN A 285 -0.91 -14.91 19.84
C ASN A 285 0.50 -15.49 19.84
N ARG A 286 0.71 -16.64 20.51
CA ARG A 286 2.01 -17.32 20.63
C ARG A 286 2.64 -17.60 19.27
N LYS A 287 1.82 -17.93 18.27
CA LYS A 287 2.24 -18.19 16.90
C LYS A 287 2.71 -16.89 16.19
N ALA A 288 2.00 -15.78 16.42
CA ALA A 288 2.42 -14.48 15.91
C ALA A 288 3.71 -13.99 16.57
N GLN A 289 3.92 -14.31 17.86
CA GLN A 289 5.18 -14.00 18.54
C GLN A 289 6.34 -14.81 17.95
N ALA A 290 6.16 -16.09 17.70
CA ALA A 290 7.18 -16.93 17.08
C ALA A 290 7.62 -16.38 15.71
N LEU A 291 6.66 -15.97 14.86
CA LEU A 291 6.97 -15.37 13.57
C LEU A 291 7.68 -14.01 13.73
N ARG A 292 7.26 -13.16 14.67
CA ARG A 292 7.93 -11.88 14.95
C ARG A 292 9.38 -12.06 15.33
N ASP A 293 9.63 -12.94 16.30
CA ASP A 293 10.99 -13.21 16.81
C ASP A 293 11.88 -13.78 15.71
N TRP A 294 11.31 -14.66 14.89
CA TRP A 294 12.00 -15.25 13.75
C TRP A 294 12.33 -14.19 12.67
N LEU A 295 11.39 -13.32 12.29
CA LEU A 295 11.62 -12.25 11.32
C LEU A 295 12.66 -11.25 11.81
N VAL A 296 12.60 -10.86 13.09
CA VAL A 296 13.59 -9.96 13.70
C VAL A 296 15.00 -10.59 13.68
N LYS A 297 15.10 -11.88 14.01
CA LYS A 297 16.38 -12.60 13.99
C LYS A 297 16.95 -12.68 12.58
N THR A 298 16.12 -13.03 11.60
CA THR A 298 16.53 -13.19 10.20
C THR A 298 16.93 -11.85 9.59
N ALA A 299 16.16 -10.78 9.83
CA ALA A 299 16.48 -9.45 9.34
C ALA A 299 17.77 -8.83 9.91
N ARG A 300 18.25 -9.33 11.06
CA ARG A 300 19.53 -8.92 11.65
C ARG A 300 20.73 -9.70 11.12
N ALA A 301 20.46 -10.83 10.45
CA ALA A 301 21.50 -11.70 9.90
C ALA A 301 21.82 -11.38 8.42
N ASP A 302 20.97 -10.60 7.77
CA ASP A 302 21.15 -10.06 6.41
C ASP A 302 22.03 -8.83 6.41
#